data_16b7657430151e1e494572904897be27
#
_entry.id   16b7657430151e1e494572904897be27
#
_cell.length_a   1.000
_cell.length_b   1.000
_cell.length_c   1.000
_cell.angle_alpha   90.00
_cell.angle_beta   90.00
_cell.angle_gamma   90.00
#
_symmetry.space_group_name_H-M   'P 1'
#
loop_
_entity.id
_entity.type
_entity.pdbx_description
1 polymer ?
#
loop_
_entity_poly.entity_id
_entity_poly.type
_entity_poly.pdbx_seq_one_letter_code
_entity_poly.pdbx_strand_id
1 'polypeptide(L)'
;MLHVLPDIAGPGDAVRDLLVAAPPGYQRGTRRYPVVYALDGQNLFDPATSYAGDWGLLETLEEHGAGDPVIVVGIPNLGPDRLREYSPFDDPVRGPGEAAPFLDWLVRTVKPLVDARFRTLPGRRHTAIAGSSMGGLFALWALIHGAATFGAAWSLSPAFWYADGEIFRWLRQQPAPVGRIHLDIGTAEGDDELFDARRMRDLLLDRGWVMGGSLRYVEDPGAGHDEAAWGRRIGEHWPELVAMLG
;
A
#
# COMPACT_ATOMS: atom_id res chain seq x y z
N MET A 1 -19.48 -2.98 0.00
CA MET A 1 -19.76 -4.44 -0.15
C MET A 1 -18.44 -5.16 -0.32
N LEU A 2 -18.19 -6.19 0.51
CA LEU A 2 -16.98 -7.01 0.48
C LEU A 2 -17.22 -8.29 -0.34
N HIS A 3 -16.32 -8.60 -1.26
CA HIS A 3 -16.28 -9.82 -2.07
C HIS A 3 -15.00 -10.59 -1.75
N VAL A 4 -15.09 -11.92 -1.72
CA VAL A 4 -13.92 -12.80 -1.60
C VAL A 4 -13.67 -13.47 -2.94
N LEU A 5 -12.45 -13.40 -3.42
CA LEU A 5 -11.95 -14.17 -4.56
C LEU A 5 -11.08 -15.30 -4.00
N PRO A 6 -11.63 -16.51 -3.87
CA PRO A 6 -10.94 -17.59 -3.17
C PRO A 6 -9.85 -18.24 -4.02
N ASP A 7 -8.91 -18.88 -3.34
CA ASP A 7 -7.93 -19.83 -3.89
C ASP A 7 -7.06 -19.26 -5.02
N ILE A 8 -6.59 -18.01 -4.89
CA ILE A 8 -5.71 -17.41 -5.88
C ILE A 8 -4.28 -17.93 -5.69
N ALA A 9 -3.79 -18.68 -6.66
CA ALA A 9 -2.43 -19.19 -6.68
C ALA A 9 -1.42 -18.03 -6.70
N GLY A 10 -0.47 -18.05 -5.77
CA GLY A 10 0.58 -17.05 -5.59
C GLY A 10 1.96 -17.53 -6.03
N PRO A 11 3.02 -16.80 -5.69
CA PRO A 11 4.39 -17.26 -5.91
C PRO A 11 4.66 -18.56 -5.14
N GLY A 12 5.44 -19.46 -5.76
CA GLY A 12 5.67 -20.80 -5.20
C GLY A 12 4.37 -21.60 -5.10
N ASP A 13 4.18 -22.29 -3.97
CA ASP A 13 2.97 -23.06 -3.67
C ASP A 13 1.95 -22.26 -2.84
N ALA A 14 2.10 -20.94 -2.73
CA ALA A 14 1.22 -20.08 -1.96
C ALA A 14 -0.18 -20.00 -2.57
N VAL A 15 -1.19 -20.06 -1.73
CA VAL A 15 -2.59 -19.81 -2.11
C VAL A 15 -3.20 -18.83 -1.10
N ARG A 16 -3.94 -17.85 -1.57
CA ARG A 16 -4.62 -16.87 -0.71
C ARG A 16 -5.93 -16.39 -1.30
N ASP A 17 -6.85 -16.01 -0.44
CA ASP A 17 -8.07 -15.34 -0.84
C ASP A 17 -7.80 -13.84 -0.99
N LEU A 18 -8.34 -13.21 -2.04
CA LEU A 18 -8.31 -11.76 -2.14
C LEU A 18 -9.63 -11.18 -1.65
N LEU A 19 -9.53 -10.09 -0.90
CA LEU A 19 -10.68 -9.38 -0.34
C LEU A 19 -10.93 -8.11 -1.15
N VAL A 20 -12.08 -8.01 -1.83
CA VAL A 20 -12.35 -6.87 -2.72
C VAL A 20 -13.53 -6.07 -2.16
N ALA A 21 -13.25 -4.90 -1.62
CA ALA A 21 -14.26 -3.96 -1.16
C ALA A 21 -14.62 -2.99 -2.28
N ALA A 22 -15.89 -3.04 -2.71
CA ALA A 22 -16.44 -2.13 -3.69
C ALA A 22 -17.13 -0.93 -3.00
N PRO A 23 -17.06 0.29 -3.60
CA PRO A 23 -17.64 1.48 -3.00
C PRO A 23 -19.17 1.43 -2.93
N PRO A 24 -19.80 2.27 -2.09
CA PRO A 24 -21.25 2.41 -2.02
C PRO A 24 -21.86 2.67 -3.40
N GLY A 25 -22.98 2.02 -3.68
CA GLY A 25 -23.65 2.17 -4.97
C GLY A 25 -23.03 1.40 -6.14
N TYR A 26 -21.95 0.64 -5.92
CA TYR A 26 -21.29 -0.16 -6.97
C TYR A 26 -22.27 -1.03 -7.74
N GLN A 27 -23.25 -1.69 -7.12
CA GLN A 27 -24.25 -2.55 -7.79
C GLN A 27 -25.18 -1.78 -8.75
N ARG A 28 -25.23 -0.44 -8.62
CA ARG A 28 -26.13 0.42 -9.42
C ARG A 28 -25.29 1.20 -10.44
N GLY A 29 -25.47 0.90 -11.72
CA GLY A 29 -24.81 1.67 -12.78
C GLY A 29 -23.59 1.00 -13.41
N THR A 30 -22.89 1.76 -14.25
CA THR A 30 -21.81 1.28 -15.13
C THR A 30 -20.47 1.99 -14.90
N ARG A 31 -20.39 2.88 -13.89
CA ARG A 31 -19.17 3.63 -13.55
C ARG A 31 -18.01 2.67 -13.31
N ARG A 32 -16.82 3.07 -13.77
CA ARG A 32 -15.53 2.43 -13.45
C ARG A 32 -14.81 3.21 -12.38
N TYR A 33 -13.97 2.54 -11.61
CA TYR A 33 -13.37 3.06 -10.40
C TYR A 33 -11.85 2.89 -10.38
N PRO A 34 -11.10 3.83 -9.78
CA PRO A 34 -9.71 3.59 -9.42
C PRO A 34 -9.59 2.39 -8.47
N VAL A 35 -8.39 1.82 -8.39
CA VAL A 35 -8.12 0.64 -7.55
C VAL A 35 -6.93 0.88 -6.64
N VAL A 36 -7.08 0.52 -5.38
CA VAL A 36 -6.02 0.46 -4.38
C VAL A 36 -5.76 -1.01 -4.04
N TYR A 37 -4.57 -1.50 -4.32
CA TYR A 37 -4.09 -2.80 -3.87
C TYR A 37 -3.44 -2.61 -2.52
N ALA A 38 -4.07 -3.09 -1.45
CA ALA A 38 -3.64 -2.88 -0.08
C ALA A 38 -3.12 -4.19 0.52
N LEU A 39 -1.90 -4.14 1.02
CA LEU A 39 -1.22 -5.26 1.66
C LEU A 39 -1.79 -5.54 3.05
N ASP A 40 -1.48 -6.71 3.59
CA ASP A 40 -2.01 -7.18 4.87
C ASP A 40 -3.55 -7.20 4.89
N GLY A 41 -4.14 -7.72 3.82
CA GLY A 41 -5.58 -7.69 3.54
C GLY A 41 -6.47 -8.19 4.68
N GLN A 42 -5.97 -9.11 5.51
CA GLN A 42 -6.70 -9.62 6.69
C GLN A 42 -6.91 -8.54 7.78
N ASN A 43 -6.12 -7.45 7.77
CA ASN A 43 -6.20 -6.37 8.76
C ASN A 43 -7.05 -5.17 8.30
N LEU A 44 -7.70 -5.23 7.15
CA LEU A 44 -8.29 -4.04 6.53
C LEU A 44 -9.78 -3.85 6.82
N PHE A 45 -10.53 -4.95 6.99
CA PHE A 45 -11.98 -4.93 6.84
C PHE A 45 -12.77 -5.55 7.99
N ASP A 46 -12.15 -6.38 8.83
CA ASP A 46 -12.83 -7.13 9.89
C ASP A 46 -11.85 -7.37 11.05
N PRO A 47 -12.15 -6.84 12.26
CA PRO A 47 -11.30 -7.07 13.43
C PRO A 47 -11.19 -8.55 13.82
N ALA A 48 -12.14 -9.41 13.41
CA ALA A 48 -12.08 -10.83 13.69
C ALA A 48 -11.00 -11.59 12.89
N THR A 49 -10.58 -11.07 11.75
CA THR A 49 -9.49 -11.63 10.91
C THR A 49 -8.15 -10.94 11.12
N SER A 50 -8.16 -9.81 11.80
CA SER A 50 -7.00 -8.95 11.99
C SER A 50 -6.07 -9.47 13.09
N TYR A 51 -4.78 -9.16 12.96
CA TYR A 51 -3.77 -9.53 13.94
C TYR A 51 -3.86 -8.71 15.23
N ALA A 52 -4.09 -7.39 15.13
CA ALA A 52 -4.08 -6.48 16.29
C ALA A 52 -5.05 -5.29 16.12
N GLY A 53 -6.27 -5.55 15.67
CA GLY A 53 -7.23 -4.53 15.27
C GLY A 53 -7.24 -4.35 13.74
N ASP A 54 -8.26 -3.70 13.21
CA ASP A 54 -8.38 -3.47 11.77
C ASP A 54 -8.27 -1.99 11.40
N TRP A 55 -8.18 -1.72 10.10
CA TRP A 55 -8.08 -0.36 9.59
C TRP A 55 -9.43 0.34 9.42
N GLY A 56 -10.55 -0.35 9.61
CA GLY A 56 -11.89 0.21 9.40
C GLY A 56 -12.14 0.71 7.97
N LEU A 57 -11.58 0.02 6.96
CA LEU A 57 -11.72 0.50 5.58
C LEU A 57 -13.13 0.33 5.01
N LEU A 58 -13.98 -0.52 5.58
CA LEU A 58 -15.39 -0.56 5.17
C LEU A 58 -16.12 0.69 5.62
N GLU A 59 -15.89 1.14 6.84
CA GLU A 59 -16.44 2.36 7.41
C GLU A 59 -15.94 3.59 6.63
N THR A 60 -14.65 3.65 6.35
CA THR A 60 -14.03 4.70 5.52
C THR A 60 -14.67 4.76 4.13
N LEU A 61 -14.90 3.61 3.48
CA LEU A 61 -15.56 3.55 2.17
C LEU A 61 -17.04 3.96 2.25
N GLU A 62 -17.73 3.70 3.36
CA GLU A 62 -19.12 4.13 3.55
C GLU A 62 -19.21 5.65 3.77
N GLU A 63 -18.29 6.21 4.54
CA GLU A 63 -18.25 7.64 4.84
C GLU A 63 -17.88 8.48 3.61
N HIS A 64 -16.82 8.10 2.91
CA HIS A 64 -16.24 8.90 1.83
C HIS A 64 -16.62 8.44 0.41
N GLY A 65 -17.11 7.21 0.27
CA GLY A 65 -17.28 6.56 -1.03
C GLY A 65 -18.31 7.21 -1.97
N ALA A 66 -19.11 8.16 -1.50
CA ALA A 66 -20.00 8.92 -2.37
C ALA A 66 -19.25 10.01 -3.16
N GLY A 67 -18.24 10.65 -2.53
CA GLY A 67 -17.40 11.68 -3.13
C GLY A 67 -16.21 11.09 -3.87
N ASP A 68 -15.44 10.24 -3.18
CA ASP A 68 -14.16 9.69 -3.61
C ASP A 68 -14.19 8.15 -3.68
N PRO A 69 -14.97 7.57 -4.61
CA PRO A 69 -15.17 6.13 -4.68
C PRO A 69 -13.99 5.41 -5.32
N VAL A 70 -13.47 4.41 -4.62
CA VAL A 70 -12.46 3.49 -5.14
C VAL A 70 -12.84 2.04 -4.84
N ILE A 71 -12.22 1.09 -5.56
CA ILE A 71 -12.21 -0.32 -5.21
C ILE A 71 -10.93 -0.56 -4.39
N VAL A 72 -11.06 -1.19 -3.22
CA VAL A 72 -9.91 -1.62 -2.41
C VAL A 72 -9.77 -3.13 -2.53
N VAL A 73 -8.58 -3.59 -2.93
CA VAL A 73 -8.22 -5.00 -3.03
C VAL A 73 -7.25 -5.33 -1.90
N GLY A 74 -7.77 -5.96 -0.86
CA GLY A 74 -6.97 -6.45 0.25
C GLY A 74 -6.26 -7.75 -0.12
N ILE A 75 -4.95 -7.78 0.06
CA ILE A 75 -4.09 -8.92 -0.21
C ILE A 75 -3.55 -9.44 1.11
N PRO A 76 -4.12 -10.52 1.66
CA PRO A 76 -3.62 -11.12 2.91
C PRO A 76 -2.16 -11.56 2.78
N ASN A 77 -1.39 -11.39 3.82
CA ASN A 77 -0.03 -11.92 3.92
C ASN A 77 -0.04 -13.42 4.26
N LEU A 78 1.11 -14.06 4.17
CA LEU A 78 1.30 -15.48 4.48
C LEU A 78 1.86 -15.74 5.89
N GLY A 79 1.55 -14.87 6.85
CA GLY A 79 2.00 -15.03 8.22
C GLY A 79 3.53 -15.00 8.37
N PRO A 80 4.21 -16.12 8.68
CA PRO A 80 5.65 -16.15 8.89
C PRO A 80 6.48 -15.67 7.69
N ASP A 81 5.98 -15.84 6.48
CA ASP A 81 6.66 -15.46 5.25
C ASP A 81 6.49 -13.98 4.87
N ARG A 82 5.66 -13.23 5.60
CA ARG A 82 5.35 -11.82 5.32
C ARG A 82 6.60 -10.94 5.15
N LEU A 83 7.58 -11.08 6.04
CA LEU A 83 8.79 -10.25 5.98
C LEU A 83 9.58 -10.52 4.70
N ARG A 84 9.73 -11.79 4.31
CA ARG A 84 10.43 -12.19 3.11
C ARG A 84 9.69 -11.75 1.85
N GLU A 85 8.37 -11.97 1.81
CA GLU A 85 7.52 -11.63 0.68
C GLU A 85 7.47 -10.11 0.40
N TYR A 86 7.54 -9.28 1.46
CA TYR A 86 7.51 -7.82 1.31
C TYR A 86 8.89 -7.17 1.25
N SER A 87 9.96 -7.93 1.44
CA SER A 87 11.31 -7.39 1.36
C SER A 87 11.84 -7.33 -0.06
N PRO A 88 12.22 -6.13 -0.55
CA PRO A 88 12.94 -5.99 -1.81
C PRO A 88 14.45 -6.27 -1.70
N PHE A 89 14.95 -6.51 -0.49
CA PHE A 89 16.37 -6.65 -0.20
C PHE A 89 16.65 -7.90 0.63
N ASP A 90 17.80 -8.51 0.39
CA ASP A 90 18.30 -9.58 1.24
C ASP A 90 18.74 -9.03 2.59
N ASP A 91 18.35 -9.71 3.66
CA ASP A 91 18.78 -9.39 5.02
C ASP A 91 19.66 -10.53 5.57
N PRO A 92 20.87 -10.25 6.09
CA PRO A 92 21.79 -11.29 6.58
C PRO A 92 21.23 -12.17 7.70
N VAL A 93 20.27 -11.66 8.46
CA VAL A 93 19.64 -12.35 9.60
C VAL A 93 18.32 -13.01 9.22
N ARG A 94 17.53 -12.32 8.37
CA ARG A 94 16.17 -12.71 8.02
C ARG A 94 16.05 -13.45 6.68
N GLY A 95 17.13 -13.51 5.92
CA GLY A 95 17.21 -14.23 4.65
C GLY A 95 16.89 -13.39 3.42
N PRO A 96 16.70 -14.06 2.26
CA PRO A 96 16.49 -13.38 0.98
C PRO A 96 15.14 -12.66 0.91
N GLY A 97 15.13 -11.54 0.21
CA GLY A 97 13.90 -10.81 -0.12
C GLY A 97 13.21 -11.40 -1.37
N GLU A 98 11.89 -11.50 -1.32
CA GLU A 98 11.06 -12.03 -2.40
C GLU A 98 10.02 -11.02 -2.93
N ALA A 99 10.26 -9.73 -2.72
CA ALA A 99 9.35 -8.69 -3.21
C ALA A 99 9.20 -8.68 -4.74
N ALA A 100 10.24 -9.03 -5.48
CA ALA A 100 10.18 -9.03 -6.95
C ALA A 100 9.23 -10.11 -7.51
N PRO A 101 9.30 -11.40 -7.13
CA PRO A 101 8.29 -12.39 -7.54
C PRO A 101 6.90 -12.07 -7.02
N PHE A 102 6.76 -11.50 -5.82
CA PHE A 102 5.46 -11.07 -5.30
C PHE A 102 4.87 -9.92 -6.12
N LEU A 103 5.65 -8.91 -6.47
CA LEU A 103 5.22 -7.83 -7.36
C LEU A 103 4.83 -8.35 -8.75
N ASP A 104 5.61 -9.27 -9.32
CA ASP A 104 5.30 -9.87 -10.62
C ASP A 104 3.95 -10.60 -10.59
N TRP A 105 3.66 -11.34 -9.52
CA TRP A 105 2.37 -11.96 -9.29
C TRP A 105 1.23 -10.92 -9.16
N LEU A 106 1.42 -9.85 -8.41
CA LEU A 106 0.42 -8.77 -8.30
C LEU A 106 0.09 -8.18 -9.67
N VAL A 107 1.11 -7.94 -10.48
CA VAL A 107 0.97 -7.29 -11.79
C VAL A 107 0.42 -8.23 -12.85
N ARG A 108 0.84 -9.51 -12.87
CA ARG A 108 0.50 -10.45 -13.94
C ARG A 108 -0.68 -11.36 -13.63
N THR A 109 -1.01 -11.54 -12.36
CA THR A 109 -2.11 -12.41 -11.93
C THR A 109 -3.23 -11.64 -11.25
N VAL A 110 -2.93 -10.94 -10.16
CA VAL A 110 -3.97 -10.28 -9.35
C VAL A 110 -4.64 -9.15 -10.11
N LYS A 111 -3.85 -8.22 -10.64
CA LYS A 111 -4.41 -7.05 -11.33
C LYS A 111 -5.28 -7.43 -12.55
N PRO A 112 -4.85 -8.29 -13.49
CA PRO A 112 -5.71 -8.71 -14.59
C PRO A 112 -6.98 -9.43 -14.15
N LEU A 113 -6.91 -10.25 -13.09
CA LEU A 113 -8.07 -10.92 -12.51
C LEU A 113 -9.10 -9.92 -11.98
N VAL A 114 -8.65 -8.92 -11.22
CA VAL A 114 -9.50 -7.85 -10.66
C VAL A 114 -10.10 -7.00 -11.79
N ASP A 115 -9.29 -6.60 -12.77
CA ASP A 115 -9.75 -5.80 -13.93
C ASP A 115 -10.80 -6.54 -14.77
N ALA A 116 -10.71 -7.87 -14.86
CA ALA A 116 -11.69 -8.69 -15.58
C ALA A 116 -13.00 -8.89 -14.81
N ARG A 117 -12.97 -8.89 -13.47
CA ARG A 117 -14.13 -9.18 -12.62
C ARG A 117 -14.85 -7.95 -12.09
N PHE A 118 -14.17 -6.81 -12.03
CA PHE A 118 -14.71 -5.58 -11.48
C PHE A 118 -14.61 -4.42 -12.48
N ARG A 119 -15.44 -3.42 -12.28
CA ARG A 119 -15.45 -2.20 -13.11
C ARG A 119 -14.33 -1.26 -12.68
N THR A 120 -13.11 -1.60 -13.04
CA THR A 120 -11.90 -0.83 -12.75
C THR A 120 -11.58 0.17 -13.86
N LEU A 121 -10.80 1.20 -13.51
CA LEU A 121 -10.02 2.01 -14.43
C LEU A 121 -8.60 1.41 -14.46
N PRO A 122 -8.24 0.60 -15.48
CA PRO A 122 -7.07 -0.27 -15.42
C PRO A 122 -5.73 0.47 -15.62
N GLY A 123 -5.79 1.75 -15.99
CA GLY A 123 -4.60 2.54 -16.29
C GLY A 123 -3.79 2.86 -15.02
N ARG A 124 -2.45 2.95 -15.19
CA ARG A 124 -1.48 3.26 -14.15
C ARG A 124 -1.91 4.42 -13.23
N ARG A 125 -2.38 5.53 -13.82
CA ARG A 125 -2.81 6.73 -13.08
C ARG A 125 -3.96 6.50 -12.10
N HIS A 126 -4.70 5.41 -12.25
CA HIS A 126 -5.85 5.02 -11.45
C HIS A 126 -5.58 3.80 -10.57
N THR A 127 -4.31 3.43 -10.40
CA THR A 127 -3.89 2.24 -9.66
C THR A 127 -2.88 2.64 -8.59
N ALA A 128 -3.21 2.37 -7.31
CA ALA A 128 -2.29 2.54 -6.19
C ALA A 128 -1.90 1.20 -5.55
N ILE A 129 -0.75 1.23 -4.89
CA ILE A 129 -0.32 0.20 -3.94
C ILE A 129 -0.25 0.83 -2.55
N ALA A 130 -0.75 0.14 -1.53
CA ALA A 130 -0.82 0.63 -0.15
C ALA A 130 -0.33 -0.42 0.84
N GLY A 131 0.26 0.01 1.94
CA GLY A 131 0.64 -0.87 3.04
C GLY A 131 1.29 -0.13 4.19
N SER A 132 1.37 -0.81 5.34
CA SER A 132 2.01 -0.30 6.55
C SER A 132 3.27 -1.08 6.89
N SER A 133 4.19 -0.47 7.63
CA SER A 133 5.40 -1.13 8.12
C SER A 133 6.22 -1.74 6.96
N MET A 134 6.45 -3.04 6.95
CA MET A 134 7.05 -3.75 5.80
C MET A 134 6.23 -3.61 4.52
N GLY A 135 4.88 -3.55 4.62
CA GLY A 135 4.01 -3.25 3.48
C GLY A 135 4.19 -1.83 2.96
N GLY A 136 4.50 -0.86 3.84
CA GLY A 136 4.85 0.51 3.46
C GLY A 136 6.17 0.59 2.70
N LEU A 137 7.20 -0.15 3.17
CA LEU A 137 8.46 -0.31 2.46
C LEU A 137 8.24 -0.91 1.05
N PHE A 138 7.47 -2.00 0.98
CA PHE A 138 7.12 -2.63 -0.30
C PHE A 138 6.36 -1.66 -1.22
N ALA A 139 5.37 -0.92 -0.70
CA ALA A 139 4.54 -0.01 -1.50
C ALA A 139 5.39 1.08 -2.17
N LEU A 140 6.32 1.69 -1.42
CA LEU A 140 7.25 2.69 -1.97
C LEU A 140 8.16 2.06 -3.05
N TRP A 141 8.75 0.92 -2.76
CA TRP A 141 9.61 0.22 -3.71
C TRP A 141 8.84 -0.23 -4.96
N ALA A 142 7.64 -0.79 -4.80
CA ALA A 142 6.81 -1.29 -5.89
C ALA A 142 6.34 -0.16 -6.83
N LEU A 143 6.05 1.05 -6.33
CA LEU A 143 5.74 2.21 -7.17
C LEU A 143 6.88 2.51 -8.14
N ILE A 144 8.10 2.44 -7.68
CA ILE A 144 9.29 2.85 -8.45
C ILE A 144 9.75 1.70 -9.35
N HIS A 145 9.86 0.48 -8.79
CA HIS A 145 10.28 -0.72 -9.54
C HIS A 145 9.23 -1.15 -10.56
N GLY A 146 7.95 -1.10 -10.19
CA GLY A 146 6.80 -1.44 -11.03
C GLY A 146 6.15 -0.23 -11.70
N ALA A 147 6.92 0.76 -12.09
CA ALA A 147 6.46 2.09 -12.57
C ALA A 147 5.46 2.05 -13.75
N ALA A 148 5.36 0.95 -14.48
CA ALA A 148 4.37 0.78 -15.53
C ALA A 148 2.95 0.50 -15.01
N THR A 149 2.81 0.03 -13.76
CA THR A 149 1.55 -0.46 -13.20
C THR A 149 0.93 0.50 -12.20
N PHE A 150 1.74 1.01 -11.25
CA PHE A 150 1.24 1.86 -10.16
C PHE A 150 1.51 3.34 -10.44
N GLY A 151 0.50 4.18 -10.26
CA GLY A 151 0.59 5.65 -10.34
C GLY A 151 0.78 6.31 -8.98
N ALA A 152 0.42 5.62 -7.90
CA ALA A 152 0.57 6.11 -6.54
C ALA A 152 0.99 4.99 -5.57
N ALA A 153 1.70 5.38 -4.49
CA ALA A 153 1.97 4.56 -3.32
C ALA A 153 1.47 5.26 -2.05
N TRP A 154 0.77 4.50 -1.20
CA TRP A 154 0.42 4.90 0.16
C TRP A 154 1.29 4.09 1.12
N SER A 155 2.35 4.73 1.62
CA SER A 155 3.41 4.12 2.42
C SER A 155 3.27 4.61 3.86
N LEU A 156 2.62 3.80 4.71
CA LEU A 156 2.31 4.14 6.09
C LEU A 156 3.35 3.55 7.04
N SER A 157 3.93 4.38 7.90
CA SER A 157 4.92 3.96 8.90
C SER A 157 5.93 2.94 8.37
N PRO A 158 6.60 3.19 7.24
CA PRO A 158 7.36 2.15 6.53
C PRO A 158 8.61 1.72 7.29
N ALA A 159 8.90 0.41 7.25
CA ALA A 159 10.05 -0.20 7.89
C ALA A 159 11.37 0.10 7.14
N PHE A 160 11.78 1.36 7.07
CA PHE A 160 12.98 1.78 6.35
C PHE A 160 14.30 1.30 6.95
N TRP A 161 14.28 0.86 8.22
CA TRP A 161 15.39 0.23 8.92
C TRP A 161 15.74 -1.16 8.39
N TYR A 162 14.82 -1.82 7.66
CA TYR A 162 15.01 -3.18 7.17
C TYR A 162 16.23 -3.29 6.24
N ALA A 163 16.98 -4.40 6.35
CA ALA A 163 18.21 -4.65 5.60
C ALA A 163 19.21 -3.47 5.71
N ASP A 164 19.41 -2.95 6.93
CA ASP A 164 20.32 -1.84 7.22
C ASP A 164 20.02 -0.59 6.36
N GLY A 165 18.74 -0.32 6.12
CA GLY A 165 18.30 0.84 5.35
C GLY A 165 18.72 0.80 3.87
N GLU A 166 18.83 -0.40 3.26
CA GLU A 166 19.22 -0.56 1.84
C GLU A 166 18.34 0.24 0.89
N ILE A 167 17.07 0.47 1.26
CA ILE A 167 16.13 1.29 0.46
C ILE A 167 16.69 2.68 0.14
N PHE A 168 17.45 3.29 1.07
CA PHE A 168 18.04 4.61 0.84
C PHE A 168 19.16 4.58 -0.20
N ARG A 169 19.99 3.53 -0.20
CA ARG A 169 21.03 3.31 -1.21
C ARG A 169 20.40 3.03 -2.58
N TRP A 170 19.45 2.13 -2.59
CA TRP A 170 18.74 1.73 -3.80
C TRP A 170 18.04 2.94 -4.46
N LEU A 171 17.30 3.76 -3.68
CA LEU A 171 16.56 4.90 -4.22
C LEU A 171 17.47 5.96 -4.87
N ARG A 172 18.69 6.18 -4.33
CA ARG A 172 19.65 7.10 -4.95
C ARG A 172 20.06 6.71 -6.36
N GLN A 173 19.95 5.44 -6.70
CA GLN A 173 20.34 4.90 -8.00
C GLN A 173 19.18 4.86 -9.00
N GLN A 174 17.95 5.13 -8.55
CA GLN A 174 16.79 5.06 -9.42
C GLN A 174 16.73 6.28 -10.38
N PRO A 175 16.06 6.13 -11.54
CA PRO A 175 15.83 7.25 -12.46
C PRO A 175 14.94 8.34 -11.83
N ALA A 176 14.58 9.33 -12.63
CA ALA A 176 13.72 10.46 -12.25
C ALA A 176 12.41 10.00 -11.56
N PRO A 177 11.77 10.89 -10.76
CA PRO A 177 10.56 10.55 -10.01
C PRO A 177 9.45 10.00 -10.90
N VAL A 178 8.78 8.97 -10.38
CA VAL A 178 7.62 8.34 -11.02
C VAL A 178 6.46 8.26 -10.04
N GLY A 179 5.26 8.70 -10.45
CA GLY A 179 4.05 8.59 -9.65
C GLY A 179 4.00 9.55 -8.45
N ARG A 180 3.02 9.32 -7.61
CA ARG A 180 2.73 10.10 -6.40
C ARG A 180 2.93 9.24 -5.16
N ILE A 181 3.46 9.84 -4.11
CA ILE A 181 3.76 9.15 -2.85
C ILE A 181 3.03 9.86 -1.72
N HIS A 182 2.24 9.13 -0.96
CA HIS A 182 1.88 9.46 0.40
C HIS A 182 2.83 8.69 1.33
N LEU A 183 3.53 9.42 2.19
CA LEU A 183 4.44 8.89 3.21
C LEU A 183 4.00 9.44 4.55
N ASP A 184 3.74 8.58 5.52
CA ASP A 184 3.43 9.04 6.87
C ASP A 184 4.18 8.26 7.95
N ILE A 185 4.16 8.80 9.17
CA ILE A 185 4.75 8.22 10.36
C ILE A 185 4.05 8.75 11.61
N GLY A 186 3.86 7.92 12.62
CA GLY A 186 3.45 8.36 13.96
C GLY A 186 4.64 8.85 14.77
N THR A 187 4.49 9.98 15.48
CA THR A 187 5.63 10.55 16.22
C THR A 187 5.96 9.78 17.53
N ALA A 188 5.13 8.83 17.94
CA ALA A 188 5.39 7.94 19.08
C ALA A 188 5.87 6.53 18.67
N GLU A 189 6.19 6.31 17.40
CA GLU A 189 6.67 5.01 16.90
C GLU A 189 8.13 4.72 17.28
N GLY A 190 8.93 5.76 17.55
CA GLY A 190 10.34 5.69 17.93
C GLY A 190 11.15 6.78 17.25
N ASP A 191 12.25 7.18 17.90
CA ASP A 191 13.12 8.25 17.38
C ASP A 191 13.82 7.83 16.07
N ASP A 192 14.22 6.56 15.97
CA ASP A 192 14.91 6.02 14.81
C ASP A 192 13.96 5.89 13.61
N GLU A 193 12.73 5.42 13.81
CA GLU A 193 11.70 5.32 12.78
C GLU A 193 11.30 6.70 12.25
N LEU A 194 11.11 7.66 13.15
CA LEU A 194 10.81 9.06 12.78
C LEU A 194 11.98 9.70 12.03
N PHE A 195 13.22 9.45 12.47
CA PHE A 195 14.42 9.92 11.78
C PHE A 195 14.49 9.35 10.35
N ASP A 196 14.28 8.06 10.19
CA ASP A 196 14.32 7.41 8.87
C ASP A 196 13.18 7.88 7.94
N ALA A 197 11.98 8.15 8.46
CA ALA A 197 10.88 8.72 7.70
C ALA A 197 11.23 10.14 7.19
N ARG A 198 11.81 10.98 8.03
CA ARG A 198 12.30 12.33 7.66
C ARG A 198 13.41 12.25 6.62
N ARG A 199 14.38 11.37 6.82
CA ARG A 199 15.46 11.09 5.89
C ARG A 199 14.95 10.63 4.52
N MET A 200 13.91 9.80 4.49
CA MET A 200 13.29 9.36 3.24
C MET A 200 12.55 10.51 2.56
N ARG A 201 11.79 11.33 3.28
CA ARG A 201 11.16 12.54 2.76
C ARG A 201 12.21 13.42 2.07
N ASP A 202 13.31 13.70 2.75
CA ASP A 202 14.36 14.60 2.24
C ASP A 202 15.03 13.99 0.99
N LEU A 203 15.30 12.69 1.00
CA LEU A 203 15.83 11.99 -0.17
C LEU A 203 14.86 12.02 -1.37
N LEU A 204 13.56 11.85 -1.15
CA LEU A 204 12.55 11.95 -2.20
C LEU A 204 12.52 13.36 -2.81
N LEU A 205 12.61 14.41 -1.98
CA LEU A 205 12.70 15.80 -2.43
C LEU A 205 13.98 16.03 -3.25
N ASP A 206 15.13 15.57 -2.77
CA ASP A 206 16.41 15.65 -3.48
C ASP A 206 16.38 14.91 -4.83
N ARG A 207 15.57 13.84 -4.93
CA ARG A 207 15.36 13.09 -6.17
C ARG A 207 14.32 13.71 -7.09
N GLY A 208 13.66 14.81 -6.69
CA GLY A 208 12.78 15.60 -7.54
C GLY A 208 11.28 15.35 -7.33
N TRP A 209 10.86 14.61 -6.31
CA TRP A 209 9.45 14.65 -5.88
C TRP A 209 9.17 16.03 -5.26
N VAL A 210 7.93 16.49 -5.40
CA VAL A 210 7.54 17.86 -5.00
C VAL A 210 6.52 17.79 -3.87
N MET A 211 6.87 18.42 -2.72
CA MET A 211 5.96 18.51 -1.58
C MET A 211 4.64 19.21 -1.95
N GLY A 212 3.51 18.61 -1.55
CA GLY A 212 2.18 19.09 -1.91
C GLY A 212 1.77 18.82 -3.37
N GLY A 213 2.67 18.22 -4.17
CA GLY A 213 2.44 17.79 -5.56
C GLY A 213 2.51 16.27 -5.70
N SER A 214 3.70 15.76 -6.00
CA SER A 214 3.93 14.32 -6.12
C SER A 214 4.35 13.62 -4.82
N LEU A 215 4.66 14.36 -3.76
CA LEU A 215 4.93 13.86 -2.41
C LEU A 215 4.00 14.53 -1.40
N ARG A 216 3.29 13.71 -0.65
CA ARG A 216 2.59 14.09 0.56
C ARG A 216 3.28 13.41 1.75
N TYR A 217 3.73 14.19 2.72
CA TYR A 217 4.38 13.71 3.93
C TYR A 217 3.60 14.15 5.17
N VAL A 218 3.34 13.24 6.08
CA VAL A 218 2.58 13.49 7.31
C VAL A 218 3.30 12.90 8.52
N GLU A 219 3.52 13.71 9.54
CA GLU A 219 3.87 13.25 10.89
C GLU A 219 2.62 13.35 11.75
N ASP A 220 2.18 12.24 12.32
CA ASP A 220 0.98 12.16 13.14
C ASP A 220 1.33 12.26 14.63
N PRO A 221 1.03 13.38 15.30
CA PRO A 221 1.45 13.62 16.68
C PRO A 221 0.87 12.61 17.66
N GLY A 222 1.77 11.91 18.39
CA GLY A 222 1.41 10.95 19.43
C GLY A 222 0.90 9.60 18.92
N ALA A 223 0.81 9.38 17.63
CA ALA A 223 0.41 8.08 17.07
C ALA A 223 1.51 7.03 17.18
N GLY A 224 1.11 5.80 17.49
CA GLY A 224 1.96 4.61 17.54
C GLY A 224 2.00 3.81 16.25
N HIS A 225 2.71 2.67 16.29
CA HIS A 225 2.88 1.74 15.19
C HIS A 225 1.84 0.62 15.27
N ASP A 226 0.59 0.92 14.94
CA ASP A 226 -0.52 -0.02 15.08
C ASP A 226 -1.64 0.21 14.04
N GLU A 227 -2.50 -0.80 13.88
CA GLU A 227 -3.58 -0.82 12.91
C GLU A 227 -4.60 0.31 13.13
N ALA A 228 -4.90 0.65 14.37
CA ALA A 228 -5.85 1.72 14.68
C ALA A 228 -5.32 3.09 14.24
N ALA A 229 -4.01 3.34 14.43
CA ALA A 229 -3.35 4.56 13.98
C ALA A 229 -3.34 4.65 12.44
N TRP A 230 -3.03 3.54 11.74
CA TRP A 230 -3.03 3.51 10.27
C TRP A 230 -4.43 3.68 9.70
N GLY A 231 -5.43 2.98 10.23
CA GLY A 231 -6.84 3.11 9.81
C GLY A 231 -7.37 4.53 9.98
N ARG A 232 -7.13 5.15 11.14
CA ARG A 232 -7.51 6.53 11.39
C ARG A 232 -6.86 7.49 10.39
N ARG A 233 -5.54 7.39 10.14
CA ARG A 233 -4.83 8.25 9.18
C ARG A 233 -5.35 8.09 7.75
N ILE A 234 -5.67 6.86 7.34
CA ILE A 234 -6.31 6.61 6.03
C ILE A 234 -7.66 7.31 5.95
N GLY A 235 -8.52 7.17 6.97
CA GLY A 235 -9.83 7.82 7.00
C GLY A 235 -9.72 9.35 6.96
N GLU A 236 -8.90 9.94 7.83
CA GLU A 236 -8.69 11.40 7.90
C GLU A 236 -8.16 12.00 6.59
N HIS A 237 -7.41 11.23 5.82
CA HIS A 237 -6.74 11.70 4.60
C HIS A 237 -7.32 11.08 3.32
N TRP A 238 -8.48 10.43 3.40
CA TRP A 238 -9.07 9.72 2.28
C TRP A 238 -9.24 10.54 1.00
N PRO A 239 -9.79 11.77 1.05
CA PRO A 239 -9.97 12.58 -0.14
C PRO A 239 -8.64 12.87 -0.86
N GLU A 240 -7.60 13.23 -0.10
CA GLU A 240 -6.27 13.54 -0.65
C GLU A 240 -5.59 12.29 -1.22
N LEU A 241 -5.77 11.14 -0.56
CA LEU A 241 -5.24 9.86 -1.02
C LEU A 241 -5.89 9.44 -2.34
N VAL A 242 -7.21 9.55 -2.43
CA VAL A 242 -7.95 9.22 -3.66
C VAL A 242 -7.65 10.21 -4.78
N ALA A 243 -7.45 11.49 -4.48
CA ALA A 243 -7.04 12.49 -5.46
C ALA A 243 -5.69 12.18 -6.14
N MET A 244 -4.87 11.29 -5.54
CA MET A 244 -3.64 10.79 -6.17
C MET A 244 -3.91 9.83 -7.34
N LEU A 245 -5.15 9.39 -7.52
CA LEU A 245 -5.56 8.36 -8.50
C LEU A 245 -6.29 8.94 -9.73
N GLY A 246 -6.21 10.25 -9.98
CA GLY A 246 -6.98 10.86 -11.05
C GLY A 246 -6.30 11.90 -11.89
#